data_ecacbde50687cdf75d855faef61d7565
#
_entry.id   ecacbde50687cdf75d855faef61d7565
#
_cell.length_a   1.000
_cell.length_b   1.000
_cell.length_c   1.000
_cell.angle_alpha   90.00
_cell.angle_beta   90.00
_cell.angle_gamma   90.00
#
_symmetry.space_group_name_H-M   'P 1'
#
loop_
_entity.id
_entity.type
_entity.pdbx_description
1 polymer ?
#
loop_
_entity_poly.entity_id
_entity_poly.type
_entity_poly.pdbx_seq_one_letter_code
_entity_poly.pdbx_strand_id
1 'polypeptide(L)'
;MKFFFLITFLHSLAVSIDLRNIKNVKNWNLLQDGSITIEWCQYKGFPISKAETVLKHDIHSIAGVILDLDNYPRVFERVTKTHRLGKNLIHIILDMPFPFDGRDYIVAYDTLEENDSWVFSFSAQKNNNSPSLDGHVRLVNAAGVWILDRTSTDNTKVTYAWNGELLGSFPDFGLERACVTQGTEVLNWLDQALTNQSKL
;
A
#
# COMPACT_ATOMS: atom_id res chain seq x y z
N MET A 1 13.59 54.84 2.17
CA MET A 1 14.23 53.59 1.82
C MET A 1 13.21 52.48 2.15
N LYS A 2 12.47 51.98 1.14
CA LYS A 2 11.44 50.93 1.33
C LYS A 2 12.08 49.56 1.12
N PHE A 3 12.18 48.77 2.17
CA PHE A 3 12.61 47.38 2.07
C PHE A 3 11.46 46.53 1.52
N PHE A 4 11.62 46.01 0.31
CA PHE A 4 10.76 44.96 -0.25
C PHE A 4 11.21 43.61 0.34
N PHE A 5 10.38 43.01 1.19
CA PHE A 5 10.55 41.62 1.62
C PHE A 5 10.05 40.72 0.49
N LEU A 6 10.98 40.09 -0.21
CA LEU A 6 10.66 39.03 -1.18
C LEU A 6 10.33 37.74 -0.43
N ILE A 7 9.04 37.44 -0.26
CA ILE A 7 8.61 36.16 0.29
C ILE A 7 8.74 35.14 -0.83
N THR A 8 9.81 34.36 -0.82
CA THR A 8 9.94 33.19 -1.67
C THR A 8 9.01 32.07 -1.14
N PHE A 9 7.89 31.86 -1.81
CA PHE A 9 7.08 30.67 -1.61
C PHE A 9 7.88 29.44 -2.07
N LEU A 10 8.48 28.71 -1.14
CA LEU A 10 8.95 27.34 -1.43
C LEU A 10 7.70 26.48 -1.68
N HIS A 11 7.42 26.22 -2.95
CA HIS A 11 6.50 25.15 -3.32
C HIS A 11 7.19 23.83 -2.95
N SER A 12 6.78 23.21 -1.86
CA SER A 12 7.15 21.82 -1.59
C SER A 12 6.55 20.96 -2.71
N LEU A 13 7.40 20.53 -3.63
CA LEU A 13 7.06 19.46 -4.56
C LEU A 13 6.72 18.24 -3.70
N ALA A 14 5.48 17.78 -3.75
CA ALA A 14 5.12 16.51 -3.15
C ALA A 14 5.97 15.42 -3.84
N VAL A 15 6.98 14.92 -3.14
CA VAL A 15 7.85 13.86 -3.65
C VAL A 15 7.05 12.57 -3.51
N SER A 16 6.57 12.05 -4.63
CA SER A 16 5.97 10.72 -4.70
C SER A 16 7.04 9.69 -4.31
N ILE A 17 6.74 8.86 -3.32
CA ILE A 17 7.64 7.78 -2.88
C ILE A 17 7.54 6.64 -3.90
N ASP A 18 8.67 6.23 -4.44
CA ASP A 18 8.77 5.06 -5.30
C ASP A 18 9.36 3.87 -4.50
N LEU A 19 8.58 2.82 -4.36
CA LEU A 19 8.94 1.60 -3.63
C LEU A 19 9.33 0.41 -4.53
N ARG A 20 9.41 0.58 -5.85
CA ARG A 20 9.78 -0.51 -6.78
C ARG A 20 11.13 -1.16 -6.43
N ASN A 21 12.06 -0.38 -5.90
CA ASN A 21 13.39 -0.85 -5.51
C ASN A 21 13.48 -1.25 -4.03
N ILE A 22 12.37 -1.54 -3.37
CA ILE A 22 12.33 -1.83 -1.93
C ILE A 22 13.20 -3.05 -1.53
N LYS A 23 13.39 -4.02 -2.42
CA LYS A 23 14.29 -5.17 -2.23
C LYS A 23 15.74 -4.76 -1.96
N ASN A 24 16.17 -3.59 -2.42
CA ASN A 24 17.53 -3.08 -2.26
C ASN A 24 17.73 -2.32 -0.93
N VAL A 25 16.65 -2.05 -0.21
CA VAL A 25 16.71 -1.38 1.08
C VAL A 25 17.24 -2.34 2.12
N LYS A 26 18.21 -1.86 2.91
CA LYS A 26 18.84 -2.60 4.01
C LYS A 26 18.44 -1.97 5.33
N ASN A 27 18.79 -2.64 6.43
CA ASN A 27 18.55 -2.17 7.81
C ASN A 27 17.06 -2.09 8.16
N TRP A 28 16.36 -3.18 7.90
CA TRP A 28 15.02 -3.38 8.36
C TRP A 28 14.99 -3.74 9.86
N ASN A 29 14.00 -3.20 10.58
CA ASN A 29 13.70 -3.60 11.94
C ASN A 29 12.60 -4.65 11.90
N LEU A 30 12.85 -5.82 12.45
CA LEU A 30 11.89 -6.92 12.53
C LEU A 30 10.82 -6.59 13.56
N LEU A 31 9.55 -6.64 13.16
CA LEU A 31 8.39 -6.48 14.03
C LEU A 31 7.69 -7.81 14.32
N GLN A 32 7.66 -8.72 13.33
CA GLN A 32 7.07 -10.03 13.45
C GLN A 32 7.87 -11.04 12.64
N ASP A 33 8.14 -12.20 13.24
CA ASP A 33 8.69 -13.39 12.59
C ASP A 33 7.68 -14.53 12.66
N GLY A 34 7.51 -15.27 11.53
CA GLY A 34 6.56 -16.38 11.46
C GLY A 34 6.17 -16.72 10.02
N SER A 35 4.95 -17.24 9.82
CA SER A 35 4.40 -17.49 8.48
C SER A 35 4.30 -16.23 7.63
N ILE A 36 4.10 -15.09 8.26
CA ILE A 36 4.21 -13.77 7.68
C ILE A 36 5.29 -13.02 8.47
N THR A 37 6.35 -12.64 7.78
CA THR A 37 7.42 -11.78 8.33
C THR A 37 7.05 -10.34 8.09
N ILE A 38 7.11 -9.49 9.13
CA ILE A 38 6.83 -8.06 9.02
C ILE A 38 8.01 -7.28 9.55
N GLU A 39 8.45 -6.33 8.74
CA GLU A 39 9.58 -5.47 9.02
C GLU A 39 9.22 -4.01 8.71
N TRP A 40 9.95 -3.08 9.29
CA TRP A 40 9.82 -1.68 8.95
C TRP A 40 11.17 -0.96 8.93
N CYS A 41 11.24 0.15 8.22
CA CYS A 41 12.40 1.03 8.21
C CYS A 41 12.01 2.47 7.91
N GLN A 42 12.92 3.40 8.18
CA GLN A 42 12.84 4.77 7.64
C GLN A 42 13.47 4.78 6.24
N TYR A 43 12.69 5.15 5.23
CA TYR A 43 13.14 5.26 3.85
C TYR A 43 12.70 6.58 3.24
N LYS A 44 13.67 7.40 2.81
CA LYS A 44 13.43 8.75 2.24
C LYS A 44 12.55 9.65 3.13
N GLY A 45 12.68 9.51 4.45
CA GLY A 45 11.93 10.32 5.42
C GLY A 45 10.53 9.77 5.77
N PHE A 46 10.16 8.57 5.29
CA PHE A 46 8.87 7.95 5.56
C PHE A 46 9.01 6.61 6.27
N PRO A 47 8.07 6.24 7.15
CA PRO A 47 8.01 4.93 7.75
C PRO A 47 7.48 3.93 6.72
N ILE A 48 8.34 3.08 6.19
CA ILE A 48 7.96 2.04 5.24
C ILE A 48 7.87 0.71 5.97
N SER A 49 6.76 0.02 5.79
CA SER A 49 6.54 -1.34 6.28
C SER A 49 6.58 -2.32 5.13
N LYS A 50 6.98 -3.55 5.44
CA LYS A 50 7.08 -4.65 4.48
C LYS A 50 6.57 -5.93 5.15
N ALA A 51 5.68 -6.64 4.46
CA ALA A 51 5.19 -7.96 4.84
C ALA A 51 5.56 -8.96 3.76
N GLU A 52 6.10 -10.12 4.14
CA GLU A 52 6.53 -11.18 3.24
C GLU A 52 5.97 -12.53 3.68
N THR A 53 5.54 -13.33 2.70
CA THR A 53 5.10 -14.71 2.90
C THR A 53 5.27 -15.52 1.63
N VAL A 54 5.13 -16.84 1.71
CA VAL A 54 4.99 -17.72 0.54
C VAL A 54 3.57 -18.26 0.51
N LEU A 55 2.81 -17.93 -0.53
CA LEU A 55 1.47 -18.43 -0.76
C LEU A 55 1.51 -19.67 -1.67
N LYS A 56 0.65 -20.66 -1.36
CA LYS A 56 0.49 -21.89 -2.16
C LYS A 56 -0.47 -21.66 -3.32
N HIS A 57 -0.16 -20.68 -4.14
CA HIS A 57 -0.91 -20.28 -5.33
C HIS A 57 0.06 -19.89 -6.44
N ASP A 58 -0.32 -20.15 -7.68
CA ASP A 58 0.47 -19.73 -8.84
C ASP A 58 0.46 -18.19 -8.98
N ILE A 59 1.51 -17.67 -9.58
CA ILE A 59 1.76 -16.22 -9.68
C ILE A 59 0.67 -15.48 -10.45
N HIS A 60 0.04 -16.10 -11.48
CA HIS A 60 -0.98 -15.45 -12.29
C HIS A 60 -2.30 -15.33 -11.52
N SER A 61 -2.67 -16.34 -10.72
CA SER A 61 -3.83 -16.26 -9.84
C SER A 61 -3.69 -15.13 -8.84
N ILE A 62 -2.52 -14.97 -8.20
CA ILE A 62 -2.25 -13.87 -7.27
C ILE A 62 -2.28 -12.53 -8.00
N ALA A 63 -1.60 -12.43 -9.15
CA ALA A 63 -1.59 -11.24 -9.99
C ALA A 63 -3.01 -10.81 -10.40
N GLY A 64 -3.87 -11.77 -10.75
CA GLY A 64 -5.26 -11.54 -11.10
C GLY A 64 -6.05 -10.84 -9.98
N VAL A 65 -5.87 -11.25 -8.73
CA VAL A 65 -6.52 -10.62 -7.57
C VAL A 65 -5.98 -9.19 -7.35
N ILE A 66 -4.67 -9.01 -7.44
CA ILE A 66 -4.03 -7.69 -7.22
C ILE A 66 -4.39 -6.69 -8.32
N LEU A 67 -4.57 -7.13 -9.56
CA LEU A 67 -4.98 -6.29 -10.68
C LEU A 67 -6.46 -5.92 -10.66
N ASP A 68 -7.30 -6.71 -9.99
CA ASP A 68 -8.74 -6.50 -9.94
C ASP A 68 -9.11 -5.47 -8.86
N LEU A 69 -8.67 -4.22 -9.11
CA LEU A 69 -8.85 -3.10 -8.18
C LEU A 69 -10.33 -2.80 -7.86
N ASP A 70 -11.25 -3.12 -8.77
CA ASP A 70 -12.68 -2.87 -8.59
C ASP A 70 -13.29 -3.86 -7.57
N ASN A 71 -12.69 -5.03 -7.38
CA ASN A 71 -13.10 -6.03 -6.42
C ASN A 71 -12.36 -5.98 -5.06
N TYR A 72 -11.47 -5.00 -4.85
CA TYR A 72 -10.79 -4.84 -3.56
C TYR A 72 -11.73 -4.84 -2.35
N PRO A 73 -12.94 -4.24 -2.37
CA PRO A 73 -13.88 -4.31 -1.25
C PRO A 73 -14.37 -5.72 -0.90
N ARG A 74 -14.21 -6.69 -1.81
CA ARG A 74 -14.56 -8.10 -1.58
C ARG A 74 -13.38 -8.94 -1.10
N VAL A 75 -12.17 -8.45 -1.31
CA VAL A 75 -10.93 -9.14 -0.95
C VAL A 75 -10.36 -8.59 0.35
N PHE A 76 -10.25 -7.28 0.47
CA PHE A 76 -9.61 -6.60 1.60
C PHE A 76 -10.67 -5.96 2.48
N GLU A 77 -10.97 -6.57 3.62
CA GLU A 77 -12.13 -6.21 4.45
C GLU A 77 -12.18 -4.73 4.88
N ARG A 78 -11.01 -4.08 5.02
CA ARG A 78 -10.97 -2.65 5.35
C ARG A 78 -11.26 -1.74 4.17
N VAL A 79 -11.18 -2.22 2.94
CA VAL A 79 -11.50 -1.42 1.76
C VAL A 79 -13.02 -1.41 1.59
N THR A 80 -13.64 -0.27 1.87
CA THR A 80 -15.10 -0.12 1.77
C THR A 80 -15.54 0.21 0.35
N LYS A 81 -14.70 0.91 -0.39
CA LYS A 81 -15.04 1.33 -1.75
C LYS A 81 -13.81 1.63 -2.59
N THR A 82 -13.94 1.38 -3.89
CA THR A 82 -13.00 1.83 -4.92
C THR A 82 -13.73 2.60 -6.00
N HIS A 83 -13.10 3.64 -6.53
CA HIS A 83 -13.61 4.43 -7.65
C HIS A 83 -12.53 4.61 -8.69
N ARG A 84 -12.74 4.07 -9.87
CA ARG A 84 -11.83 4.26 -10.99
C ARG A 84 -11.98 5.68 -11.55
N LEU A 85 -10.90 6.46 -11.48
CA LEU A 85 -10.85 7.85 -11.96
C LEU A 85 -10.17 7.97 -13.32
N GLY A 86 -9.52 6.92 -13.79
CA GLY A 86 -8.83 6.86 -15.07
C GLY A 86 -8.30 5.45 -15.35
N LYS A 87 -7.56 5.28 -16.44
CA LYS A 87 -7.04 3.96 -16.81
C LYS A 87 -6.22 3.32 -15.68
N ASN A 88 -5.30 4.09 -15.09
CA ASN A 88 -4.40 3.64 -14.02
C ASN A 88 -4.60 4.43 -12.73
N LEU A 89 -5.64 5.23 -12.61
CA LEU A 89 -5.92 6.08 -11.47
C LEU A 89 -7.15 5.60 -10.73
N ILE A 90 -7.01 5.33 -9.44
CA ILE A 90 -8.08 4.84 -8.59
C ILE A 90 -8.12 5.59 -7.27
N HIS A 91 -9.31 5.84 -6.77
CA HIS A 91 -9.59 6.32 -5.43
C HIS A 91 -10.00 5.14 -4.56
N ILE A 92 -9.27 4.88 -3.49
CA ILE A 92 -9.52 3.81 -2.54
C ILE A 92 -9.93 4.43 -1.21
N ILE A 93 -11.01 3.91 -0.64
CA ILE A 93 -11.59 4.34 0.64
C ILE A 93 -11.56 3.14 1.57
N LEU A 94 -11.08 3.33 2.78
CA LEU A 94 -10.97 2.27 3.77
C LEU A 94 -11.34 2.74 5.17
N ASP A 95 -11.90 1.81 5.94
CA ASP A 95 -12.23 2.01 7.34
C ASP A 95 -11.03 1.73 8.25
N MET A 96 -11.02 2.42 9.37
CA MET A 96 -10.11 2.20 10.47
C MET A 96 -10.88 1.75 11.72
N PRO A 97 -10.25 0.96 12.62
CA PRO A 97 -10.89 0.61 13.87
C PRO A 97 -11.22 1.86 14.70
N PHE A 98 -12.41 1.86 15.32
CA PHE A 98 -12.77 2.91 16.27
C PHE A 98 -11.65 3.06 17.34
N PRO A 99 -11.26 4.29 17.71
CA PRO A 99 -11.94 5.58 17.46
C PRO A 99 -11.37 6.39 16.26
N PHE A 100 -10.64 5.79 15.36
CA PHE A 100 -9.96 6.51 14.29
C PHE A 100 -10.90 6.74 13.08
N ASP A 101 -10.78 7.92 12.48
CA ASP A 101 -11.40 8.20 11.19
C ASP A 101 -10.91 7.21 10.13
N GLY A 102 -11.71 6.97 9.09
CA GLY A 102 -11.30 6.22 7.92
C GLY A 102 -10.11 6.87 7.20
N ARG A 103 -9.58 6.20 6.21
CA ARG A 103 -8.53 6.72 5.33
C ARG A 103 -8.99 6.65 3.90
N ASP A 104 -8.51 7.59 3.08
CA ASP A 104 -8.69 7.49 1.65
C ASP A 104 -7.42 7.95 0.92
N TYR A 105 -7.21 7.44 -0.27
CA TYR A 105 -6.10 7.86 -1.12
C TYR A 105 -6.42 7.69 -2.60
N ILE A 106 -5.87 8.57 -3.42
CA ILE A 106 -5.93 8.49 -4.87
C ILE A 106 -4.55 8.13 -5.36
N VAL A 107 -4.43 7.01 -6.04
CA VAL A 107 -3.14 6.47 -6.48
C VAL A 107 -3.15 6.12 -7.96
N ALA A 108 -2.02 6.34 -8.60
CA ALA A 108 -1.72 5.77 -9.90
C ALA A 108 -1.04 4.42 -9.71
N TYR A 109 -1.48 3.42 -10.49
CA TYR A 109 -0.89 2.10 -10.55
C TYR A 109 -0.01 1.94 -11.78
N ASP A 110 1.10 1.24 -11.59
CA ASP A 110 2.01 0.81 -12.64
C ASP A 110 2.38 -0.64 -12.44
N THR A 111 2.49 -1.39 -13.53
CA THR A 111 2.75 -2.83 -13.54
C THR A 111 3.92 -3.15 -14.43
N LEU A 112 4.86 -3.91 -13.91
CA LEU A 112 5.99 -4.48 -14.64
C LEU A 112 5.97 -5.99 -14.47
N GLU A 113 5.96 -6.70 -15.59
CA GLU A 113 6.07 -8.17 -15.63
C GLU A 113 7.41 -8.54 -16.27
N GLU A 114 8.21 -9.31 -15.55
CA GLU A 114 9.51 -9.80 -16.01
C GLU A 114 9.67 -11.28 -15.67
N ASN A 115 9.62 -12.16 -16.67
CA ASN A 115 9.83 -13.61 -16.53
C ASN A 115 8.99 -14.21 -15.38
N ASP A 116 9.66 -14.55 -14.25
CA ASP A 116 9.05 -15.17 -13.08
C ASP A 116 8.77 -14.18 -11.93
N SER A 117 8.76 -12.88 -12.23
CA SER A 117 8.46 -11.82 -11.25
C SER A 117 7.47 -10.79 -11.78
N TRP A 118 6.56 -10.36 -10.92
CA TRP A 118 5.63 -9.26 -11.20
C TRP A 118 5.80 -8.17 -10.16
N VAL A 119 5.77 -6.93 -10.60
CA VAL A 119 5.85 -5.75 -9.72
C VAL A 119 4.65 -4.85 -10.00
N PHE A 120 3.81 -4.64 -8.99
CA PHE A 120 2.68 -3.72 -9.03
C PHE A 120 2.97 -2.59 -8.06
N SER A 121 3.26 -1.42 -8.57
CA SER A 121 3.53 -0.25 -7.74
C SER A 121 2.39 0.75 -7.80
N PHE A 122 2.18 1.46 -6.70
CA PHE A 122 1.22 2.55 -6.65
C PHE A 122 1.78 3.72 -5.86
N SER A 123 1.40 4.93 -6.25
CA SER A 123 1.80 6.15 -5.57
C SER A 123 0.70 7.21 -5.64
N ALA A 124 0.61 8.01 -4.56
CA ALA A 124 -0.39 9.04 -4.44
C ALA A 124 -0.29 10.07 -5.57
N GLN A 125 -1.45 10.48 -6.07
CA GLN A 125 -1.60 11.52 -7.08
C GLN A 125 -2.53 12.62 -6.56
N LYS A 126 -2.16 13.88 -6.82
CA LYS A 126 -3.06 15.00 -6.58
C LYS A 126 -4.20 14.93 -7.59
N ASN A 127 -5.43 14.93 -7.11
CA ASN A 127 -6.61 15.02 -7.95
C ASN A 127 -7.59 16.05 -7.36
N ASN A 128 -7.67 17.21 -7.99
CA ASN A 128 -8.52 18.31 -7.54
C ASN A 128 -10.02 18.03 -7.75
N ASN A 129 -10.37 17.03 -8.55
CA ASN A 129 -11.76 16.65 -8.83
C ASN A 129 -12.31 15.65 -7.80
N SER A 130 -11.52 15.24 -6.83
CA SER A 130 -11.93 14.31 -5.78
C SER A 130 -11.78 14.97 -4.42
N PRO A 131 -12.86 15.58 -3.90
CA PRO A 131 -12.83 16.27 -2.60
C PRO A 131 -12.50 15.31 -1.47
N SER A 132 -12.09 15.86 -0.33
CA SER A 132 -11.96 15.09 0.91
C SER A 132 -13.31 14.53 1.33
N LEU A 133 -13.30 13.36 1.93
CA LEU A 133 -14.51 12.72 2.46
C LEU A 133 -14.66 13.03 3.96
N ASP A 134 -15.87 13.31 4.40
CA ASP A 134 -16.16 13.48 5.82
C ASP A 134 -15.85 12.18 6.58
N GLY A 135 -15.23 12.31 7.77
CA GLY A 135 -14.81 11.16 8.57
C GLY A 135 -13.63 10.37 8.01
N HIS A 136 -12.89 10.94 7.03
CA HIS A 136 -11.71 10.31 6.45
C HIS A 136 -10.53 11.27 6.39
N VAL A 137 -9.33 10.71 6.57
CA VAL A 137 -8.05 11.42 6.40
C VAL A 137 -7.46 11.04 5.05
N ARG A 138 -7.23 12.03 4.18
CA ARG A 138 -6.57 11.83 2.89
C ARG A 138 -5.08 11.55 3.06
N LEU A 139 -4.64 10.35 2.65
CA LEU A 139 -3.22 9.97 2.64
C LEU A 139 -2.53 10.50 1.38
N VAL A 140 -1.98 11.69 1.48
CA VAL A 140 -1.36 12.40 0.34
C VAL A 140 0.00 11.82 -0.07
N ASN A 141 0.60 11.00 0.78
CA ASN A 141 1.89 10.33 0.53
C ASN A 141 1.71 8.81 0.39
N ALA A 142 0.48 8.31 0.19
CA ALA A 142 0.26 6.89 0.01
C ALA A 142 1.13 6.33 -1.12
N ALA A 143 1.85 5.27 -0.83
CA ALA A 143 2.67 4.56 -1.80
C ALA A 143 2.80 3.10 -1.37
N GLY A 144 2.92 2.21 -2.33
CA GLY A 144 3.15 0.81 -2.03
C GLY A 144 3.61 0.04 -3.26
N VAL A 145 3.98 -1.19 -3.01
CA VAL A 145 4.38 -2.14 -4.05
C VAL A 145 4.02 -3.56 -3.62
N TRP A 146 3.50 -4.31 -4.57
CA TRP A 146 3.43 -5.75 -4.52
C TRP A 146 4.54 -6.31 -5.40
N ILE A 147 5.29 -7.27 -4.90
CA ILE A 147 6.28 -8.00 -5.66
C ILE A 147 5.96 -9.49 -5.52
N LEU A 148 5.73 -10.13 -6.63
CA LEU A 148 5.46 -11.55 -6.73
C LEU A 148 6.67 -12.21 -7.36
N ASP A 149 7.27 -13.18 -6.69
CA ASP A 149 8.37 -13.96 -7.23
C ASP A 149 7.97 -15.44 -7.23
N ARG A 150 7.92 -16.05 -8.40
CA ARG A 150 7.64 -17.49 -8.54
C ARG A 150 8.76 -18.29 -7.86
N THR A 151 8.39 -19.15 -6.90
CA THR A 151 9.33 -20.07 -6.25
C THR A 151 9.18 -21.50 -6.76
N SER A 152 7.99 -21.88 -7.22
CA SER A 152 7.69 -23.11 -7.94
C SER A 152 6.40 -22.90 -8.77
N THR A 153 5.91 -23.94 -9.45
CA THR A 153 4.67 -23.87 -10.24
C THR A 153 3.49 -23.35 -9.39
N ASP A 154 3.35 -23.86 -8.18
CA ASP A 154 2.20 -23.63 -7.31
C ASP A 154 2.55 -22.81 -6.06
N ASN A 155 3.74 -22.20 -6.00
CA ASN A 155 4.14 -21.37 -4.87
C ASN A 155 4.76 -20.07 -5.36
N THR A 156 4.33 -18.98 -4.72
CA THR A 156 4.80 -17.64 -5.01
C THR A 156 5.20 -16.94 -3.73
N LYS A 157 6.40 -16.38 -3.68
CA LYS A 157 6.79 -15.45 -2.64
C LYS A 157 6.11 -14.12 -2.92
N VAL A 158 5.34 -13.63 -1.95
CA VAL A 158 4.64 -12.36 -2.00
C VAL A 158 5.32 -11.39 -1.04
N THR A 159 5.74 -10.26 -1.57
CA THR A 159 6.21 -9.11 -0.78
C THR A 159 5.23 -7.96 -0.98
N TYR A 160 4.65 -7.46 0.10
CA TYR A 160 3.84 -6.25 0.12
C TYR A 160 4.57 -5.19 0.95
N ALA A 161 4.92 -4.06 0.35
CA ALA A 161 5.49 -2.94 1.08
C ALA A 161 4.68 -1.67 0.86
N TRP A 162 4.57 -0.84 1.91
CA TRP A 162 3.74 0.36 1.87
C TRP A 162 4.30 1.47 2.77
N ASN A 163 3.96 2.73 2.46
CA ASN A 163 4.16 3.83 3.38
C ASN A 163 3.19 3.70 4.55
N GLY A 164 3.73 3.46 5.74
CA GLY A 164 2.96 3.28 6.97
C GLY A 164 2.47 4.56 7.62
N GLU A 165 2.68 5.73 7.01
CA GLU A 165 2.21 7.01 7.53
C GLU A 165 0.68 7.05 7.54
N LEU A 166 0.08 7.11 8.72
CA LEU A 166 -1.38 7.09 8.87
C LEU A 166 -2.02 8.47 8.96
N LEU A 167 -1.24 9.51 9.25
CA LEU A 167 -1.70 10.90 9.40
C LEU A 167 -2.88 11.08 10.38
N GLY A 168 -3.43 12.28 10.45
CA GLY A 168 -4.54 12.58 11.36
C GLY A 168 -4.17 12.45 12.83
N SER A 169 -5.10 11.96 13.64
CA SER A 169 -4.93 11.78 15.09
C SER A 169 -4.33 10.44 15.50
N PHE A 170 -3.77 9.67 14.55
CA PHE A 170 -3.17 8.37 14.87
C PHE A 170 -1.87 8.56 15.67
N PRO A 171 -1.71 7.90 16.83
CA PRO A 171 -0.55 8.10 17.69
C PRO A 171 0.70 7.37 17.18
N ASP A 172 1.85 8.05 17.19
CA ASP A 172 3.12 7.49 16.71
C ASP A 172 3.52 6.18 17.41
N PHE A 173 3.24 6.07 18.74
CA PHE A 173 3.54 4.86 19.50
C PHE A 173 2.73 3.63 19.06
N GLY A 174 1.64 3.83 18.31
CA GLY A 174 0.80 2.75 17.76
C GLY A 174 1.24 2.27 16.38
N LEU A 175 2.18 2.96 15.73
CA LEU A 175 2.52 2.74 14.33
C LEU A 175 3.07 1.33 14.06
N GLU A 176 3.98 0.84 14.88
CA GLU A 176 4.54 -0.51 14.69
C GLU A 176 3.46 -1.59 14.79
N ARG A 177 2.57 -1.47 15.78
CA ARG A 177 1.43 -2.38 15.91
C ARG A 177 0.47 -2.30 14.73
N ALA A 178 0.22 -1.10 14.23
CA ALA A 178 -0.60 -0.90 13.04
C ALA A 178 0.03 -1.56 11.80
N CYS A 179 1.36 -1.46 11.64
CA CYS A 179 2.10 -2.12 10.57
C CYS A 179 1.97 -3.65 10.65
N VAL A 180 2.13 -4.24 11.86
CA VAL A 180 1.94 -5.69 12.05
C VAL A 180 0.52 -6.11 11.71
N THR A 181 -0.47 -5.39 12.23
CA THR A 181 -1.89 -5.69 11.97
C THR A 181 -2.19 -5.62 10.48
N GLN A 182 -1.85 -4.51 9.82
CA GLN A 182 -2.14 -4.30 8.40
C GLN A 182 -1.46 -5.34 7.51
N GLY A 183 -0.17 -5.60 7.72
CA GLY A 183 0.56 -6.57 6.91
C GLY A 183 0.00 -7.99 7.05
N THR A 184 -0.34 -8.39 8.28
CA THR A 184 -0.94 -9.70 8.56
C THR A 184 -2.32 -9.83 7.93
N GLU A 185 -3.20 -8.83 8.12
CA GLU A 185 -4.55 -8.83 7.57
C GLU A 185 -4.54 -8.89 6.04
N VAL A 186 -3.78 -8.03 5.39
CA VAL A 186 -3.75 -7.92 3.93
C VAL A 186 -3.29 -9.22 3.28
N LEU A 187 -2.23 -9.87 3.79
CA LEU A 187 -1.75 -11.13 3.23
C LEU A 187 -2.69 -12.31 3.53
N ASN A 188 -3.33 -12.34 4.69
CA ASN A 188 -4.32 -13.36 5.01
C ASN A 188 -5.59 -13.23 4.15
N TRP A 189 -6.09 -12.02 3.92
CA TRP A 189 -7.26 -11.80 3.05
C TRP A 189 -6.96 -12.18 1.60
N LEU A 190 -5.75 -11.88 1.11
CA LEU A 190 -5.32 -12.31 -0.21
C LEU A 190 -5.32 -13.84 -0.33
N ASP A 191 -4.74 -14.56 0.64
CA ASP A 191 -4.71 -16.03 0.65
C ASP A 191 -6.12 -16.65 0.74
N GLN A 192 -6.98 -16.07 1.58
CA GLN A 192 -8.38 -16.49 1.71
C GLN A 192 -9.17 -16.30 0.40
N ALA A 193 -9.01 -15.17 -0.27
CA ALA A 193 -9.67 -14.89 -1.53
C ALA A 193 -9.27 -15.91 -2.60
N LEU A 194 -7.99 -16.21 -2.72
CA LEU A 194 -7.45 -17.20 -3.65
C LEU A 194 -7.94 -18.62 -3.34
N THR A 195 -7.92 -18.99 -2.05
CA THR A 195 -8.43 -20.30 -1.60
C THR A 195 -9.92 -20.47 -1.90
N ASN A 196 -10.72 -19.43 -1.78
CA ASN A 196 -12.15 -19.48 -2.08
C ASN A 196 -12.42 -19.55 -3.59
N GLN A 197 -11.63 -18.88 -4.42
CA GLN A 197 -11.74 -18.97 -5.88
C GLN A 197 -11.41 -20.38 -6.41
N SER A 198 -10.47 -21.10 -5.80
CA SER A 198 -10.07 -22.44 -6.22
C SER A 198 -11.11 -23.53 -5.86
N LYS A 199 -12.16 -23.21 -5.10
CA LYS A 199 -13.24 -24.14 -4.73
C LYS A 199 -14.49 -24.05 -5.62
N LEU A 200 -14.50 -23.10 -6.56
CA LEU A 200 -15.59 -22.86 -7.52
C LEU A 200 -15.25 -23.47 -8.88
#